data_052c5e6d056340da16eedc3939e6c9a3
#
_entry.id   052c5e6d056340da16eedc3939e6c9a3
#
_cell.length_a   1.000
_cell.length_b   1.000
_cell.length_c   1.000
_cell.angle_alpha   90.00
_cell.angle_beta   90.00
_cell.angle_gamma   90.00
#
_symmetry.space_group_name_H-M   'P 1'
#
loop_
_entity.id
_entity.type
_entity.pdbx_description
1 polymer ?
#
loop_
_entity_poly.entity_id
_entity_poly.type
_entity_poly.pdbx_seq_one_letter_code
_entity_poly.pdbx_strand_id
1 'polypeptide(L)'
;ILSLYANVADGLVVYPKVIEQRLRKELPFMATENIMMDAVKKRGADRQQLHEKIREHSMAASRVVKVEGGENDLLERIAADEAFGVTLEELEKILKPENYTGRAKEQTEDFLNECIKPVLEKYADVESDKPEINV
;
A
#
# COMPACT_ATOMS: atom_id res chain seq x y z
N ILE A 1 23.83 10.07 -20.55
CA ILE A 1 23.07 9.26 -19.56
C ILE A 1 22.36 10.18 -18.57
N LEU A 2 23.05 11.11 -17.91
CA LEU A 2 22.43 12.00 -16.91
C LEU A 2 21.33 12.88 -17.52
N SER A 3 21.49 13.36 -18.75
CA SER A 3 20.48 14.14 -19.47
C SER A 3 19.21 13.34 -19.74
N LEU A 4 19.36 12.07 -20.16
CA LEU A 4 18.23 11.15 -20.33
C LEU A 4 17.50 10.89 -19.00
N TYR A 5 18.27 10.71 -17.93
CA TYR A 5 17.72 10.48 -16.61
C TYR A 5 16.90 11.68 -16.11
N ALA A 6 17.47 12.89 -16.29
CA ALA A 6 16.76 14.14 -15.96
C ALA A 6 15.48 14.31 -16.76
N ASN A 7 15.50 14.03 -18.06
CA ASN A 7 14.33 14.12 -18.92
C ASN A 7 13.22 13.14 -18.51
N VAL A 8 13.60 11.89 -18.19
CA VAL A 8 12.62 10.88 -17.69
C VAL A 8 12.05 11.29 -16.35
N ALA A 9 12.90 11.78 -15.42
CA ALA A 9 12.45 12.21 -14.09
C ALA A 9 11.51 13.43 -14.16
N ASP A 10 11.80 14.40 -15.02
CA ASP A 10 10.97 15.60 -15.22
C ASP A 10 9.60 15.25 -15.85
N GLY A 11 9.57 14.21 -16.70
CA GLY A 11 8.36 13.73 -17.38
C GLY A 11 7.52 12.71 -16.59
N LEU A 12 7.91 12.36 -15.36
CA LEU A 12 7.16 11.39 -14.54
C LEU A 12 5.79 11.91 -14.17
N VAL A 13 4.76 11.12 -14.49
CA VAL A 13 3.37 11.42 -14.13
C VAL A 13 2.88 10.38 -13.13
N VAL A 14 2.39 10.85 -11.98
CA VAL A 14 1.78 10.01 -10.95
C VAL A 14 0.26 10.05 -11.10
N TYR A 15 -0.36 8.89 -11.11
CA TYR A 15 -1.82 8.74 -11.18
C TYR A 15 -2.38 8.23 -9.84
N PRO A 16 -2.71 9.11 -8.87
CA PRO A 16 -3.12 8.68 -7.52
C PRO A 16 -4.33 7.74 -7.52
N LYS A 17 -5.29 7.97 -8.41
CA LYS A 17 -6.49 7.13 -8.52
C LYS A 17 -6.19 5.70 -8.99
N VAL A 18 -5.20 5.54 -9.86
CA VAL A 18 -4.75 4.22 -10.32
C VAL A 18 -4.06 3.47 -9.17
N ILE A 19 -3.23 4.19 -8.40
CA ILE A 19 -2.57 3.65 -7.22
C ILE A 19 -3.61 3.22 -6.17
N GLU A 20 -4.58 4.09 -5.87
CA GLU A 20 -5.66 3.79 -4.94
C GLU A 20 -6.45 2.54 -5.35
N GLN A 21 -6.82 2.45 -6.63
CA GLN A 21 -7.54 1.29 -7.16
C GLN A 21 -6.71 0.00 -7.02
N ARG A 22 -5.41 0.06 -7.29
CA ARG A 22 -4.51 -1.08 -7.13
C ARG A 22 -4.40 -1.51 -5.67
N LEU A 23 -4.22 -0.56 -4.76
CA LEU A 23 -4.16 -0.82 -3.33
C LEU A 23 -5.45 -1.47 -2.81
N ARG A 24 -6.61 -1.00 -3.21
CA ARG A 24 -7.89 -1.58 -2.81
C ARG A 24 -8.02 -3.06 -3.19
N LYS A 25 -7.42 -3.47 -4.30
CA LYS A 25 -7.44 -4.88 -4.74
C LYS A 25 -6.50 -5.78 -3.95
N GLU A 26 -5.33 -5.29 -3.56
CA GLU A 26 -4.27 -6.10 -2.97
C GLU A 26 -4.20 -6.00 -1.44
N LEU A 27 -4.52 -4.83 -0.88
CA LEU A 27 -4.38 -4.53 0.54
C LEU A 27 -5.17 -5.47 1.47
N PRO A 28 -6.38 -5.96 1.12
CA PRO A 28 -7.08 -6.95 1.95
C PRO A 28 -6.26 -8.21 2.23
N PHE A 29 -5.51 -8.70 1.25
CA PHE A 29 -4.65 -9.87 1.44
C PHE A 29 -3.42 -9.57 2.30
N MET A 30 -2.87 -8.36 2.21
CA MET A 30 -1.72 -7.93 3.02
C MET A 30 -2.12 -7.67 4.48
N ALA A 31 -3.34 -7.23 4.72
CA ALA A 31 -3.83 -6.84 6.05
C ALA A 31 -4.26 -8.02 6.93
N THR A 32 -4.26 -9.24 6.42
CA THR A 32 -4.81 -10.42 7.11
C THR A 32 -4.19 -10.66 8.50
N GLU A 33 -2.88 -10.45 8.67
CA GLU A 33 -2.22 -10.58 9.98
C GLU A 33 -2.71 -9.50 10.95
N ASN A 34 -2.85 -8.25 10.50
CA ASN A 34 -3.33 -7.15 11.33
C ASN A 34 -4.79 -7.38 11.77
N ILE A 35 -5.63 -7.88 10.87
CA ILE A 35 -7.03 -8.24 11.15
C ILE A 35 -7.07 -9.34 12.21
N MET A 36 -6.28 -10.40 12.04
CA MET A 36 -6.20 -11.49 12.99
C MET A 36 -5.75 -11.02 14.37
N MET A 37 -4.68 -10.22 14.42
CA MET A 37 -4.14 -9.71 15.67
C MET A 37 -5.11 -8.76 16.39
N ASP A 38 -5.88 -7.98 15.65
CA ASP A 38 -6.89 -7.10 16.22
C ASP A 38 -8.05 -7.90 16.82
N ALA A 39 -8.53 -8.95 16.15
CA ALA A 39 -9.56 -9.85 16.65
C ALA A 39 -9.10 -10.60 17.91
N VAL A 40 -7.85 -11.10 17.94
CA VAL A 40 -7.28 -11.73 19.14
C VAL A 40 -7.23 -10.77 20.31
N LYS A 41 -6.74 -9.55 20.11
CA LYS A 41 -6.61 -8.53 21.17
C LYS A 41 -7.95 -8.06 21.72
N LYS A 42 -8.92 -7.82 20.85
CA LYS A 42 -10.22 -7.27 21.25
C LYS A 42 -11.15 -8.31 21.86
N ARG A 43 -11.08 -9.55 21.42
CA ARG A 43 -12.08 -10.58 21.75
C ARG A 43 -11.51 -11.83 22.44
N GLY A 44 -10.20 -11.92 22.59
CA GLY A 44 -9.56 -13.11 23.15
C GLY A 44 -9.73 -14.36 22.28
N ALA A 45 -9.94 -14.18 20.96
CA ALA A 45 -10.13 -15.28 20.04
C ALA A 45 -8.87 -16.16 19.91
N ASP A 46 -9.06 -17.44 19.60
CA ASP A 46 -7.96 -18.38 19.38
C ASP A 46 -7.22 -18.04 18.08
N ARG A 47 -5.94 -17.68 18.20
CA ARG A 47 -5.09 -17.31 17.07
C ARG A 47 -4.97 -18.41 16.02
N GLN A 48 -4.92 -19.66 16.44
CA GLN A 48 -4.77 -20.81 15.53
C GLN A 48 -6.05 -21.00 14.69
N GLN A 49 -7.21 -20.90 15.33
CA GLN A 49 -8.49 -20.96 14.63
C GLN A 49 -8.66 -19.82 13.65
N LEU A 50 -8.32 -18.60 14.06
CA LEU A 50 -8.42 -17.43 13.17
C LEU A 50 -7.46 -17.52 11.98
N HIS A 51 -6.25 -18.05 12.19
CA HIS A 51 -5.29 -18.27 11.12
C HIS A 51 -5.83 -19.23 10.07
N GLU A 52 -6.44 -20.35 10.47
CA GLU A 52 -7.03 -21.29 9.50
C GLU A 52 -8.20 -20.66 8.75
N LYS A 53 -9.08 -19.95 9.44
CA LYS A 53 -10.21 -19.24 8.82
C LYS A 53 -9.76 -18.17 7.82
N ILE A 54 -8.73 -17.38 8.16
CA ILE A 54 -8.13 -16.42 7.22
C ILE A 54 -7.58 -17.13 5.98
N ARG A 55 -6.91 -18.27 6.17
CA ARG A 55 -6.41 -19.07 5.05
C ARG A 55 -7.55 -19.51 4.13
N GLU A 56 -8.63 -20.04 4.68
CA GLU A 56 -9.81 -20.49 3.92
C GLU A 56 -10.46 -19.33 3.16
N HIS A 57 -10.72 -18.20 3.84
CA HIS A 57 -11.32 -17.01 3.23
C HIS A 57 -10.42 -16.40 2.16
N SER A 58 -9.10 -16.32 2.40
CA SER A 58 -8.13 -15.81 1.44
C SER A 58 -8.03 -16.69 0.19
N MET A 59 -8.09 -18.00 0.34
CA MET A 59 -8.10 -18.94 -0.80
C MET A 59 -9.39 -18.76 -1.63
N ALA A 60 -10.54 -18.63 -0.97
CA ALA A 60 -11.82 -18.42 -1.66
C ALA A 60 -11.85 -17.07 -2.40
N ALA A 61 -11.46 -15.98 -1.74
CA ALA A 61 -11.37 -14.65 -2.37
C ALA A 61 -10.36 -14.62 -3.52
N SER A 62 -9.20 -15.27 -3.34
CA SER A 62 -8.19 -15.38 -4.40
C SER A 62 -8.73 -16.12 -5.64
N ARG A 63 -9.59 -17.12 -5.45
CA ARG A 63 -10.25 -17.80 -6.56
C ARG A 63 -11.19 -16.85 -7.31
N VAL A 64 -12.02 -16.10 -6.58
CA VAL A 64 -12.90 -15.09 -7.19
C VAL A 64 -12.11 -14.11 -8.05
N VAL A 65 -11.01 -13.55 -7.50
CA VAL A 65 -10.19 -12.56 -8.22
C VAL A 65 -9.43 -13.18 -9.39
N LYS A 66 -8.78 -14.35 -9.20
CA LYS A 66 -7.82 -14.89 -10.18
C LYS A 66 -8.43 -15.82 -11.21
N VAL A 67 -9.48 -16.54 -10.85
CA VAL A 67 -10.11 -17.54 -11.74
C VAL A 67 -11.39 -16.98 -12.38
N GLU A 68 -12.19 -16.24 -11.58
CA GLU A 68 -13.50 -15.76 -12.02
C GLU A 68 -13.44 -14.31 -12.53
N GLY A 69 -12.32 -13.58 -12.29
CA GLY A 69 -12.16 -12.18 -12.69
C GLY A 69 -13.05 -11.21 -11.90
N GLY A 70 -13.54 -11.64 -10.73
CA GLY A 70 -14.39 -10.85 -9.85
C GLY A 70 -13.61 -9.88 -8.96
N GLU A 71 -14.33 -9.09 -8.18
CA GLU A 71 -13.74 -8.20 -7.17
C GLU A 71 -13.32 -8.99 -5.92
N ASN A 72 -12.38 -8.43 -5.18
CA ASN A 72 -11.87 -9.02 -3.94
C ASN A 72 -12.93 -8.88 -2.83
N ASP A 73 -13.50 -10.00 -2.41
CA ASP A 73 -14.56 -10.09 -1.39
C ASP A 73 -14.05 -10.61 -0.04
N LEU A 74 -12.73 -10.53 0.21
CA LEU A 74 -12.12 -11.06 1.43
C LEU A 74 -12.64 -10.38 2.70
N LEU A 75 -12.85 -9.07 2.66
CA LEU A 75 -13.32 -8.32 3.82
C LEU A 75 -14.74 -8.68 4.19
N GLU A 76 -15.61 -8.83 3.20
CA GLU A 76 -16.99 -9.23 3.36
C GLU A 76 -17.08 -10.64 3.97
N ARG A 77 -16.22 -11.56 3.52
CA ARG A 77 -16.14 -12.92 4.08
C ARG A 77 -15.70 -12.91 5.55
N ILE A 78 -14.68 -12.12 5.88
CA ILE A 78 -14.18 -12.00 7.27
C ILE A 78 -15.24 -11.33 8.15
N ALA A 79 -15.90 -10.27 7.68
CA ALA A 79 -16.95 -9.58 8.42
C ALA A 79 -18.17 -10.46 8.69
N ALA A 80 -18.48 -11.39 7.76
CA ALA A 80 -19.57 -12.35 7.91
C ALA A 80 -19.24 -13.54 8.83
N ASP A 81 -17.96 -13.78 9.14
CA ASP A 81 -17.56 -14.88 10.01
C ASP A 81 -17.51 -14.42 11.48
N GLU A 82 -18.45 -14.94 12.29
CA GLU A 82 -18.60 -14.61 13.71
C GLU A 82 -17.32 -14.86 14.55
N ALA A 83 -16.43 -15.71 14.09
CA ALA A 83 -15.18 -15.99 14.79
C ALA A 83 -14.26 -14.77 14.90
N PHE A 84 -14.29 -13.88 13.92
CA PHE A 84 -13.54 -12.62 13.96
C PHE A 84 -14.26 -11.56 14.79
N GLY A 85 -15.59 -11.54 14.72
CA GLY A 85 -16.43 -10.59 15.44
C GLY A 85 -16.05 -9.13 15.14
N VAL A 86 -15.65 -8.84 13.93
CA VAL A 86 -15.31 -7.52 13.42
C VAL A 86 -16.33 -7.07 12.38
N THR A 87 -16.59 -5.79 12.34
CA THR A 87 -17.48 -5.21 11.32
C THR A 87 -16.68 -4.78 10.09
N LEU A 88 -17.37 -4.64 8.95
CA LEU A 88 -16.75 -4.13 7.73
C LEU A 88 -16.12 -2.73 7.94
N GLU A 89 -16.81 -1.87 8.71
CA GLU A 89 -16.30 -0.53 9.05
C GLU A 89 -15.00 -0.57 9.87
N GLU A 90 -14.86 -1.54 10.79
CA GLU A 90 -13.62 -1.74 11.54
C GLU A 90 -12.50 -2.25 10.63
N LEU A 91 -12.79 -3.15 9.71
CA LEU A 91 -11.84 -3.64 8.71
C LEU A 91 -11.34 -2.52 7.80
N GLU A 92 -12.22 -1.65 7.32
CA GLU A 92 -11.85 -0.49 6.50
C GLU A 92 -10.89 0.48 7.23
N LYS A 93 -11.03 0.62 8.55
CA LYS A 93 -10.09 1.42 9.36
C LYS A 93 -8.69 0.79 9.45
N ILE A 94 -8.62 -0.54 9.46
CA ILE A 94 -7.35 -1.28 9.44
C ILE A 94 -6.67 -1.13 8.07
N LEU A 95 -7.44 -1.11 7.00
CA LEU A 95 -6.96 -1.05 5.61
C LEU A 95 -6.54 0.33 5.12
N LYS A 96 -6.29 1.28 5.99
CA LYS A 96 -5.71 2.56 5.56
C LYS A 96 -4.29 2.34 5.06
N PRO A 97 -3.96 2.73 3.81
CA PRO A 97 -2.63 2.51 3.23
C PRO A 97 -1.49 3.06 4.09
N GLU A 98 -1.74 4.16 4.79
CA GLU A 98 -0.77 4.81 5.68
C GLU A 98 -0.28 3.90 6.81
N ASN A 99 -1.08 2.91 7.21
CA ASN A 99 -0.71 1.93 8.24
C ASN A 99 0.36 0.93 7.75
N TYR A 100 0.64 0.89 6.44
CA TYR A 100 1.53 -0.10 5.79
C TYR A 100 2.76 0.52 5.17
N THR A 101 2.97 1.83 5.28
CA THR A 101 4.11 2.53 4.69
C THR A 101 5.37 2.49 5.56
N GLY A 102 5.24 2.07 6.83
CA GLY A 102 6.34 2.12 7.79
C GLY A 102 6.89 3.55 7.90
N ARG A 103 8.20 3.69 7.80
CA ARG A 103 8.92 4.98 7.84
C ARG A 103 9.27 5.56 6.47
N ALA A 104 8.61 5.10 5.39
CA ALA A 104 8.97 5.53 4.04
C ALA A 104 8.84 7.05 3.85
N LYS A 105 7.81 7.66 4.42
CA LYS A 105 7.60 9.11 4.35
C LYS A 105 8.72 9.87 5.07
N GLU A 106 8.97 9.53 6.33
CA GLU A 106 10.00 10.17 7.15
C GLU A 106 11.39 10.02 6.53
N GLN A 107 11.73 8.82 6.05
CA GLN A 107 13.00 8.57 5.38
C GLN A 107 13.17 9.41 4.11
N THR A 108 12.09 9.60 3.35
CA THR A 108 12.11 10.46 2.16
C THR A 108 12.34 11.93 2.55
N GLU A 109 11.61 12.41 3.57
CA GLU A 109 11.75 13.78 4.08
C GLU A 109 13.16 14.04 4.63
N ASP A 110 13.70 13.10 5.42
CA ASP A 110 15.05 13.17 5.96
C ASP A 110 16.09 13.25 4.81
N PHE A 111 15.99 12.37 3.82
CA PHE A 111 16.87 12.37 2.66
C PHE A 111 16.80 13.68 1.85
N LEU A 112 15.60 14.20 1.63
CA LEU A 112 15.42 15.48 0.93
C LEU A 112 16.06 16.64 1.71
N ASN A 113 15.90 16.67 3.03
CA ASN A 113 16.40 17.75 3.87
C ASN A 113 17.92 17.66 4.08
N GLU A 114 18.45 16.47 4.36
CA GLU A 114 19.84 16.26 4.76
C GLU A 114 20.79 16.12 3.57
N CYS A 115 20.31 15.54 2.46
CA CYS A 115 21.14 15.23 1.32
C CYS A 115 20.86 16.14 0.10
N ILE A 116 19.60 16.34 -0.25
CA ILE A 116 19.24 16.99 -1.52
C ILE A 116 19.27 18.51 -1.38
N LYS A 117 18.63 19.10 -0.38
CA LYS A 117 18.57 20.56 -0.19
C LYS A 117 19.98 21.21 -0.13
N PRO A 118 20.94 20.68 0.66
CA PRO A 118 22.29 21.25 0.69
C PRO A 118 23.00 21.23 -0.66
N VAL A 119 22.75 20.20 -1.47
CA VAL A 119 23.33 20.12 -2.82
C VAL A 119 22.69 21.16 -3.74
N LEU A 120 21.36 21.30 -3.70
CA LEU A 120 20.65 22.30 -4.50
C LEU A 120 21.05 23.73 -4.12
N GLU A 121 21.19 24.02 -2.83
CA GLU A 121 21.65 25.32 -2.33
C GLU A 121 23.08 25.62 -2.80
N LYS A 122 23.99 24.64 -2.73
CA LYS A 122 25.37 24.78 -3.17
C LYS A 122 25.53 25.14 -4.66
N TYR A 123 24.60 24.65 -5.47
CA TYR A 123 24.63 24.81 -6.93
C TYR A 123 23.49 25.68 -7.45
N ALA A 124 22.88 26.52 -6.60
CA ALA A 124 21.73 27.35 -6.97
C ALA A 124 22.02 28.32 -8.13
N ASP A 125 23.25 28.81 -8.22
CA ASP A 125 23.69 29.76 -9.26
C ASP A 125 24.18 29.07 -10.56
N VAL A 126 24.15 27.74 -10.62
CA VAL A 126 24.55 27.01 -11.82
C VAL A 126 23.39 26.89 -12.79
N GLU A 127 23.48 27.59 -13.91
CA GLU A 127 22.55 27.41 -15.03
C GLU A 127 22.66 25.98 -15.57
N SER A 128 21.57 25.22 -15.49
CA SER A 128 21.50 23.91 -16.13
C SER A 128 20.80 24.04 -17.47
N ASP A 129 21.51 23.76 -18.55
CA ASP A 129 20.88 23.52 -19.85
C ASP A 129 19.93 22.33 -19.73
N LYS A 130 18.64 22.58 -19.91
CA LYS A 130 17.67 21.49 -20.02
C LYS A 130 17.86 20.85 -21.40
N PRO A 131 18.39 19.62 -21.49
CA PRO A 131 18.50 18.97 -22.78
C PRO A 131 17.11 18.65 -23.32
N GLU A 132 16.73 19.29 -24.41
CA GLU A 132 15.56 18.88 -25.18
C GLU A 132 15.90 17.63 -25.97
N ILE A 133 15.35 16.50 -25.53
CA ILE A 133 15.46 15.24 -26.27
C ILE A 133 14.17 15.12 -27.08
N ASN A 134 14.23 15.52 -28.33
CA ASN A 134 13.16 15.27 -29.28
C ASN A 134 13.27 13.83 -29.78
N VAL A 135 12.33 12.97 -29.36
CA VAL A 135 12.15 11.60 -29.86
C VAL A 135 10.95 11.59 -30.79
#